data_1d7d516e1e35e2d47882cdedf3e38c12
#
_entry.id   1d7d516e1e35e2d47882cdedf3e38c12
#
_cell.length_a   1.000
_cell.length_b   1.000
_cell.length_c   1.000
_cell.angle_alpha   90.00
_cell.angle_beta   90.00
_cell.angle_gamma   90.00
#
_symmetry.space_group_name_H-M   'P 1'
#
loop_
_entity.id
_entity.type
_entity.pdbx_description
1 polymer ?
#
loop_
_entity_poly.entity_id
_entity_poly.type
_entity_poly.pdbx_seq_one_letter_code
_entity_poly.pdbx_strand_id
1 'polypeptide(L)'
;MSTLWSKGTQATDLVEDFTVGNDRILDMRLAKYDVIGSKAHIRMLESIGLLTAEELETLTEALDQILGEINAGEFVLEDDVEDIHSQVELLLTRRLGDIGKKIHSGRSRNDQVLVDVKLFLKDEVLTLRNEVLQLFYTLQGLSEKHKDTLLPGYTHGQVAMPSSFGLWFGAYAEALADDMYMLRGAFNVTDQNPLGSAAGYGSSFPLDRQMTTDLLDFGSLDYNVVAAQLSRGKSERAVASAMGAIALTLNKFAADCCMYMSPNYGFIKFPDELTTGSSIMPHKKNPDVWEIMRGNCNRIMATENQISMLCSNMPHGYHREFQLLKDILFPAIELMHKCLYMADYMLQHIRINGNILDASIYDYLFTVEEVNRRTLEGMPFRDAYKSVGIEVNEGRFSYQGAPGKTNGQLTPADLKHTSLGSLGNLCTEQIRTKMEAAAQFA
;
A
#
# COMPACT_ATOMS: atom_id res chain seq x y z
N MET A 1 -0.88 36.77 -7.00
CA MET A 1 -1.02 35.85 -8.17
C MET A 1 -1.95 36.42 -9.22
N SER A 2 -1.57 36.38 -10.47
CA SER A 2 -2.48 36.67 -11.59
C SER A 2 -3.20 35.38 -11.96
N THR A 3 -4.46 35.24 -11.57
CA THR A 3 -5.29 34.11 -12.01
C THR A 3 -5.75 34.36 -13.44
N LEU A 4 -5.72 33.33 -14.30
CA LEU A 4 -6.14 33.42 -15.71
C LEU A 4 -7.60 33.93 -15.89
N TRP A 5 -8.42 33.85 -14.82
CA TRP A 5 -9.80 34.34 -14.78
C TRP A 5 -9.98 35.68 -14.06
N SER A 6 -8.88 36.34 -13.64
CA SER A 6 -8.94 37.59 -12.89
C SER A 6 -9.69 38.70 -13.69
N LYS A 7 -10.72 39.27 -13.08
CA LYS A 7 -11.47 40.43 -13.61
C LYS A 7 -11.03 41.76 -12.98
N GLY A 8 -9.78 41.85 -12.51
CA GLY A 8 -9.20 43.07 -11.96
C GLY A 8 -9.29 43.24 -10.43
N THR A 9 -9.83 42.25 -9.69
CA THR A 9 -9.81 42.24 -8.23
C THR A 9 -8.87 41.08 -7.76
N GLN A 10 -7.84 41.41 -7.00
CA GLN A 10 -6.93 40.41 -6.40
C GLN A 10 -7.35 40.08 -4.99
N ALA A 11 -7.23 38.81 -4.59
CA ALA A 11 -7.31 38.40 -3.21
C ALA A 11 -6.15 39.01 -2.42
N THR A 12 -6.31 39.21 -1.12
CA THR A 12 -5.18 39.62 -0.28
C THR A 12 -4.25 38.44 -0.10
N ASP A 13 -2.94 38.70 0.06
CA ASP A 13 -1.92 37.65 0.27
C ASP A 13 -2.31 36.68 1.38
N LEU A 14 -2.89 37.19 2.48
CA LEU A 14 -3.37 36.36 3.60
C LEU A 14 -4.48 35.36 3.20
N VAL A 15 -5.41 35.77 2.36
CA VAL A 15 -6.48 34.91 1.86
C VAL A 15 -5.92 33.89 0.90
N GLU A 16 -4.97 34.28 0.08
CA GLU A 16 -4.29 33.42 -0.87
C GLU A 16 -3.48 32.34 -0.15
N ASP A 17 -2.63 32.71 0.79
CA ASP A 17 -1.86 31.77 1.62
C ASP A 17 -2.76 30.74 2.30
N PHE A 18 -3.87 31.21 2.90
CA PHE A 18 -4.79 30.32 3.59
C PHE A 18 -5.53 29.33 2.63
N THR A 19 -5.87 29.79 1.43
CA THR A 19 -6.66 28.98 0.48
C THR A 19 -5.81 28.09 -0.43
N VAL A 20 -4.55 28.41 -0.63
CA VAL A 20 -3.61 27.60 -1.42
C VAL A 20 -2.84 26.62 -0.54
N GLY A 21 -2.34 27.06 0.62
CA GLY A 21 -1.59 26.20 1.55
C GLY A 21 -0.44 25.45 0.87
N ASN A 22 -0.36 24.14 1.13
CA ASN A 22 0.67 23.26 0.54
C ASN A 22 0.33 22.78 -0.89
N ASP A 23 -0.80 23.22 -1.46
CA ASP A 23 -1.31 22.66 -2.72
C ASP A 23 -0.32 22.80 -3.87
N ARG A 24 0.37 23.93 -3.96
CA ARG A 24 1.39 24.17 -4.99
C ARG A 24 2.53 23.14 -4.97
N ILE A 25 2.99 22.76 -3.78
CA ILE A 25 4.08 21.78 -3.62
C ILE A 25 3.61 20.38 -4.01
N LEU A 26 2.40 20.02 -3.56
CA LEU A 26 1.81 18.71 -3.80
C LEU A 26 1.37 18.54 -5.26
N ASP A 27 0.90 19.62 -5.87
CA ASP A 27 0.44 19.66 -7.27
C ASP A 27 1.57 19.31 -8.26
N MET A 28 2.81 19.63 -7.94
CA MET A 28 3.96 19.25 -8.77
C MET A 28 4.03 17.74 -9.06
N ARG A 29 3.50 16.89 -8.18
CA ARG A 29 3.40 15.43 -8.43
C ARG A 29 2.40 15.09 -9.52
N LEU A 30 1.45 15.98 -9.81
CA LEU A 30 0.44 15.81 -10.84
C LEU A 30 0.86 16.37 -12.21
N ALA A 31 1.95 17.15 -12.30
CA ALA A 31 2.35 17.84 -13.51
C ALA A 31 2.49 16.91 -14.75
N LYS A 32 3.09 15.73 -14.56
CA LYS A 32 3.19 14.70 -15.61
C LYS A 32 1.79 14.27 -16.12
N TYR A 33 0.85 14.08 -15.20
CA TYR A 33 -0.48 13.57 -15.50
C TYR A 33 -1.36 14.63 -16.14
N ASP A 34 -1.20 15.90 -15.79
CA ASP A 34 -1.86 17.01 -16.47
C ASP A 34 -1.46 17.09 -17.95
N VAL A 35 -0.17 16.92 -18.25
CA VAL A 35 0.28 16.88 -19.65
C VAL A 35 -0.28 15.67 -20.38
N ILE A 36 -0.30 14.48 -19.76
CA ILE A 36 -0.86 13.25 -20.34
C ILE A 36 -2.36 13.43 -20.62
N GLY A 37 -3.13 13.91 -19.63
CA GLY A 37 -4.55 14.19 -19.77
C GLY A 37 -4.84 15.24 -20.84
N SER A 38 -4.02 16.29 -20.90
CA SER A 38 -4.10 17.34 -21.90
C SER A 38 -3.83 16.84 -23.32
N LYS A 39 -2.88 15.91 -23.52
CA LYS A 39 -2.62 15.29 -24.84
C LYS A 39 -3.82 14.47 -25.34
N ALA A 40 -4.45 13.70 -24.46
CA ALA A 40 -5.68 12.98 -24.81
C ALA A 40 -6.83 13.95 -25.14
N HIS A 41 -6.95 15.03 -24.37
CA HIS A 41 -7.97 16.04 -24.55
C HIS A 41 -7.85 16.76 -25.90
N ILE A 42 -6.66 17.24 -26.32
CA ILE A 42 -6.47 17.93 -27.59
C ILE A 42 -6.72 17.01 -28.78
N ARG A 43 -6.40 15.71 -28.70
CA ARG A 43 -6.75 14.74 -29.73
C ARG A 43 -8.27 14.61 -29.90
N MET A 44 -8.97 14.57 -28.79
CA MET A 44 -10.44 14.57 -28.81
C MET A 44 -11.01 15.90 -29.40
N LEU A 45 -10.41 17.06 -29.05
CA LEU A 45 -10.84 18.35 -29.60
C LEU A 45 -10.68 18.42 -31.12
N GLU A 46 -9.61 17.85 -31.67
CA GLU A 46 -9.41 17.75 -33.12
C GLU A 46 -10.49 16.86 -33.76
N SER A 47 -10.78 15.70 -33.19
CA SER A 47 -11.76 14.75 -33.70
C SER A 47 -13.18 15.31 -33.80
N ILE A 48 -13.49 16.30 -32.95
CA ILE A 48 -14.80 17.01 -32.96
C ILE A 48 -14.75 18.38 -33.71
N GLY A 49 -13.61 18.70 -34.35
CA GLY A 49 -13.45 19.89 -35.19
C GLY A 49 -13.19 21.21 -34.44
N LEU A 50 -12.81 21.16 -33.15
CA LEU A 50 -12.40 22.34 -32.35
C LEU A 50 -10.93 22.70 -32.54
N LEU A 51 -10.12 21.77 -33.05
CA LEU A 51 -8.75 21.98 -33.49
C LEU A 51 -8.60 21.48 -34.93
N THR A 52 -7.68 22.08 -35.66
CA THR A 52 -7.20 21.52 -36.92
C THR A 52 -6.12 20.49 -36.68
N ALA A 53 -5.82 19.65 -37.67
CA ALA A 53 -4.71 18.68 -37.56
C ALA A 53 -3.35 19.37 -37.31
N GLU A 54 -3.10 20.53 -37.94
CA GLU A 54 -1.88 21.32 -37.77
C GLU A 54 -1.80 21.90 -36.34
N GLU A 55 -2.92 22.39 -35.79
CA GLU A 55 -2.98 22.88 -34.40
C GLU A 55 -2.75 21.72 -33.37
N LEU A 56 -3.31 20.55 -33.66
CA LEU A 56 -3.06 19.35 -32.84
C LEU A 56 -1.57 18.97 -32.81
N GLU A 57 -0.92 18.95 -33.99
CA GLU A 57 0.52 18.65 -34.08
C GLU A 57 1.34 19.65 -33.28
N THR A 58 1.09 20.95 -33.47
CA THR A 58 1.78 22.06 -32.77
C THR A 58 1.60 21.97 -31.24
N LEU A 59 0.38 21.71 -30.77
CA LEU A 59 0.10 21.56 -29.34
C LEU A 59 0.74 20.30 -28.77
N THR A 60 0.76 19.20 -29.52
CA THR A 60 1.37 17.94 -29.09
C THR A 60 2.87 18.11 -28.91
N GLU A 61 3.57 18.73 -29.84
CA GLU A 61 5.02 19.03 -29.75
C GLU A 61 5.32 19.91 -28.53
N ALA A 62 4.52 20.95 -28.28
CA ALA A 62 4.73 21.82 -27.13
C ALA A 62 4.47 21.11 -25.80
N LEU A 63 3.45 20.25 -25.72
CA LEU A 63 3.18 19.41 -24.55
C LEU A 63 4.30 18.36 -24.31
N ASP A 64 4.86 17.77 -25.37
CA ASP A 64 6.00 16.85 -25.26
C ASP A 64 7.27 17.54 -24.75
N GLN A 65 7.49 18.80 -25.15
CA GLN A 65 8.57 19.60 -24.57
C GLN A 65 8.35 19.86 -23.07
N ILE A 66 7.14 20.26 -22.67
CA ILE A 66 6.80 20.47 -21.25
C ILE A 66 6.97 19.16 -20.48
N LEU A 67 6.56 18.01 -21.01
CA LEU A 67 6.75 16.71 -20.38
C LEU A 67 8.27 16.39 -20.22
N GLY A 68 9.07 16.75 -21.22
CA GLY A 68 10.53 16.63 -21.14
C GLY A 68 11.10 17.47 -20.01
N GLU A 69 10.66 18.72 -19.87
CA GLU A 69 11.07 19.63 -18.77
C GLU A 69 10.66 19.07 -17.40
N ILE A 70 9.46 18.52 -17.28
CA ILE A 70 8.98 17.86 -16.03
C ILE A 70 9.88 16.66 -15.69
N ASN A 71 10.17 15.79 -16.65
CA ASN A 71 11.00 14.61 -16.44
C ASN A 71 12.47 14.94 -16.12
N ALA A 72 12.97 16.07 -16.64
CA ALA A 72 14.29 16.58 -16.33
C ALA A 72 14.37 17.32 -14.99
N GLY A 73 13.26 17.57 -14.32
CA GLY A 73 13.18 18.38 -13.09
C GLY A 73 13.38 19.88 -13.34
N GLU A 74 13.16 20.34 -14.55
CA GLU A 74 13.35 21.74 -14.99
C GLU A 74 12.02 22.52 -14.98
N PHE A 75 10.88 21.84 -14.91
CA PHE A 75 9.57 22.47 -14.83
C PHE A 75 9.41 23.17 -13.47
N VAL A 76 9.08 24.45 -13.51
CA VAL A 76 8.91 25.29 -12.31
C VAL A 76 7.51 25.90 -12.30
N LEU A 77 6.83 25.81 -11.16
CA LEU A 77 5.60 26.54 -10.91
C LEU A 77 5.97 27.98 -10.50
N GLU A 78 5.73 28.95 -11.39
CA GLU A 78 6.06 30.36 -11.17
C GLU A 78 5.28 30.94 -9.99
N ASP A 79 5.90 31.86 -9.23
CA ASP A 79 5.35 32.37 -7.96
C ASP A 79 3.97 33.03 -8.08
N ASP A 80 3.66 33.60 -9.24
CA ASP A 80 2.40 34.28 -9.54
C ASP A 80 1.33 33.36 -10.18
N VAL A 81 1.62 32.04 -10.32
CA VAL A 81 0.72 31.04 -10.87
C VAL A 81 0.15 30.15 -9.75
N GLU A 82 -1.15 29.90 -9.77
CA GLU A 82 -1.88 29.22 -8.69
C GLU A 82 -1.54 27.72 -8.61
N ASP A 83 -1.48 27.02 -9.76
CA ASP A 83 -1.34 25.58 -9.86
C ASP A 83 -0.66 25.14 -11.18
N ILE A 84 -0.36 23.84 -11.28
CA ILE A 84 0.28 23.25 -12.47
C ILE A 84 -0.54 23.40 -13.73
N HIS A 85 -1.86 23.34 -13.62
CA HIS A 85 -2.76 23.45 -14.78
C HIS A 85 -2.65 24.84 -15.41
N SER A 86 -2.64 25.88 -14.57
CA SER A 86 -2.41 27.25 -14.99
C SER A 86 -1.00 27.44 -15.56
N GLN A 87 0.00 26.77 -14.99
CA GLN A 87 1.38 26.84 -15.48
C GLN A 87 1.52 26.23 -16.87
N VAL A 88 0.93 25.05 -17.10
CA VAL A 88 0.94 24.39 -18.42
C VAL A 88 0.24 25.27 -19.46
N GLU A 89 -0.95 25.78 -19.15
CA GLU A 89 -1.70 26.67 -20.06
C GLU A 89 -0.94 27.98 -20.35
N LEU A 90 -0.29 28.55 -19.35
CA LEU A 90 0.54 29.73 -19.48
C LEU A 90 1.75 29.49 -20.40
N LEU A 91 2.46 28.37 -20.23
CA LEU A 91 3.57 27.98 -21.08
C LEU A 91 3.13 27.77 -22.52
N LEU A 92 2.01 27.07 -22.75
CA LEU A 92 1.45 26.90 -24.10
C LEU A 92 1.06 28.22 -24.72
N THR A 93 0.42 29.14 -23.97
CA THR A 93 0.04 30.44 -24.44
C THR A 93 1.25 31.32 -24.80
N ARG A 94 2.31 31.28 -23.99
CA ARG A 94 3.58 31.98 -24.26
C ARG A 94 4.27 31.47 -25.53
N ARG A 95 4.26 30.14 -25.75
CA ARG A 95 4.92 29.48 -26.89
C ARG A 95 4.10 29.61 -28.19
N LEU A 96 2.77 29.50 -28.11
CA LEU A 96 1.89 29.27 -29.25
C LEU A 96 0.82 30.36 -29.45
N GLY A 97 0.74 31.37 -28.57
CA GLY A 97 -0.26 32.41 -28.62
C GLY A 97 -1.70 31.88 -28.51
N ASP A 98 -2.58 32.26 -29.45
CA ASP A 98 -4.01 31.89 -29.39
C ASP A 98 -4.23 30.37 -29.55
N ILE A 99 -3.33 29.64 -30.21
CA ILE A 99 -3.43 28.19 -30.33
C ILE A 99 -3.32 27.56 -28.94
N GLY A 100 -2.38 28.03 -28.09
CA GLY A 100 -2.21 27.54 -26.72
C GLY A 100 -3.46 27.70 -25.86
N LYS A 101 -4.25 28.76 -26.05
CA LYS A 101 -5.49 29.00 -25.31
C LYS A 101 -6.61 28.00 -25.63
N LYS A 102 -6.58 27.36 -26.81
CA LYS A 102 -7.63 26.42 -27.25
C LYS A 102 -7.68 25.15 -26.39
N ILE A 103 -6.60 24.81 -25.69
CA ILE A 103 -6.51 23.58 -24.87
C ILE A 103 -7.60 23.51 -23.79
N HIS A 104 -8.10 24.64 -23.31
CA HIS A 104 -9.14 24.71 -22.27
C HIS A 104 -10.56 24.48 -22.78
N SER A 105 -10.76 24.40 -24.10
CA SER A 105 -12.09 24.24 -24.70
C SER A 105 -12.80 22.97 -24.23
N GLY A 106 -14.03 23.09 -23.74
CA GLY A 106 -14.85 21.96 -23.27
C GLY A 106 -14.40 21.31 -21.96
N ARG A 107 -13.42 21.88 -21.27
CA ARG A 107 -12.83 21.37 -20.02
C ARG A 107 -13.06 22.36 -18.87
N SER A 108 -13.13 21.85 -17.66
CA SER A 108 -13.04 22.64 -16.42
C SER A 108 -11.82 22.21 -15.64
N ARG A 109 -11.30 23.07 -14.77
CA ARG A 109 -10.28 22.65 -13.80
C ARG A 109 -10.75 21.46 -12.94
N ASN A 110 -12.04 21.34 -12.68
CA ASN A 110 -12.59 20.26 -11.86
C ASN A 110 -12.35 18.87 -12.47
N ASP A 111 -12.66 18.66 -13.76
CA ASP A 111 -12.42 17.37 -14.41
C ASP A 111 -10.95 17.18 -14.80
N GLN A 112 -10.20 18.26 -15.03
CA GLN A 112 -8.77 18.25 -15.27
C GLN A 112 -8.00 17.72 -14.04
N VAL A 113 -8.18 18.34 -12.87
CA VAL A 113 -7.54 17.86 -11.62
C VAL A 113 -7.96 16.42 -11.29
N LEU A 114 -9.23 16.08 -11.54
CA LEU A 114 -9.74 14.75 -11.21
C LEU A 114 -9.12 13.67 -12.09
N VAL A 115 -8.92 13.89 -13.40
CA VAL A 115 -8.25 12.93 -14.26
C VAL A 115 -6.79 12.76 -13.87
N ASP A 116 -6.11 13.85 -13.50
CA ASP A 116 -4.71 13.80 -13.07
C ASP A 116 -4.54 13.00 -11.78
N VAL A 117 -5.40 13.24 -10.80
CA VAL A 117 -5.41 12.47 -9.54
C VAL A 117 -5.68 10.98 -9.82
N LYS A 118 -6.63 10.65 -10.70
CA LYS A 118 -6.93 9.25 -11.01
C LYS A 118 -5.78 8.57 -11.75
N LEU A 119 -5.13 9.23 -12.71
CA LEU A 119 -3.94 8.72 -13.40
C LEU A 119 -2.79 8.53 -12.41
N PHE A 120 -2.53 9.51 -11.55
CA PHE A 120 -1.54 9.39 -10.47
C PHE A 120 -1.84 8.19 -9.57
N LEU A 121 -3.07 8.05 -9.09
CA LEU A 121 -3.45 6.95 -8.19
C LEU A 121 -3.37 5.59 -8.88
N LYS A 122 -3.66 5.49 -10.18
CA LYS A 122 -3.44 4.25 -10.96
C LYS A 122 -1.97 3.84 -10.91
N ASP A 123 -1.05 4.74 -11.24
CA ASP A 123 0.38 4.48 -11.22
C ASP A 123 0.88 4.08 -9.81
N GLU A 124 0.42 4.79 -8.78
CA GLU A 124 0.80 4.49 -7.39
C GLU A 124 0.28 3.13 -6.92
N VAL A 125 -0.97 2.78 -7.25
CA VAL A 125 -1.54 1.46 -6.91
C VAL A 125 -0.80 0.33 -7.62
N LEU A 126 -0.40 0.52 -8.88
CA LEU A 126 0.40 -0.47 -9.62
C LEU A 126 1.82 -0.60 -9.03
N THR A 127 2.40 0.49 -8.59
CA THR A 127 3.70 0.49 -7.90
C THR A 127 3.59 -0.26 -6.57
N LEU A 128 2.57 0.05 -5.76
CA LEU A 128 2.30 -0.65 -4.49
C LEU A 128 2.06 -2.15 -4.72
N ARG A 129 1.32 -2.53 -5.77
CA ARG A 129 1.15 -3.94 -6.16
C ARG A 129 2.49 -4.65 -6.34
N ASN A 130 3.41 -4.03 -7.07
CA ASN A 130 4.72 -4.62 -7.35
C ASN A 130 5.58 -4.72 -6.07
N GLU A 131 5.53 -3.72 -5.20
CA GLU A 131 6.26 -3.74 -3.93
C GLU A 131 5.69 -4.78 -2.95
N VAL A 132 4.37 -4.93 -2.87
CA VAL A 132 3.73 -5.99 -2.09
C VAL A 132 4.09 -7.37 -2.64
N LEU A 133 4.12 -7.55 -3.97
CA LEU A 133 4.59 -8.79 -4.60
C LEU A 133 6.05 -9.09 -4.23
N GLN A 134 6.92 -8.11 -4.25
CA GLN A 134 8.32 -8.28 -3.87
C GLN A 134 8.43 -8.77 -2.42
N LEU A 135 7.77 -8.11 -1.48
CA LEU A 135 7.75 -8.49 -0.07
C LEU A 135 7.13 -9.88 0.13
N PHE A 136 6.07 -10.21 -0.60
CA PHE A 136 5.44 -11.52 -0.59
C PHE A 136 6.43 -12.62 -0.97
N TYR A 137 7.17 -12.46 -2.06
CA TYR A 137 8.16 -13.46 -2.50
C TYR A 137 9.33 -13.58 -1.54
N THR A 138 9.75 -12.50 -0.90
CA THR A 138 10.75 -12.53 0.17
C THR A 138 10.26 -13.37 1.35
N LEU A 139 9.03 -13.14 1.81
CA LEU A 139 8.41 -13.93 2.90
C LEU A 139 8.24 -15.40 2.52
N GLN A 140 7.81 -15.70 1.29
CA GLN A 140 7.72 -17.10 0.81
C GLN A 140 9.09 -17.77 0.75
N GLY A 141 10.11 -17.08 0.27
CA GLY A 141 11.47 -17.60 0.24
C GLY A 141 11.99 -17.92 1.65
N LEU A 142 11.72 -17.04 2.62
CA LEU A 142 12.06 -17.27 4.03
C LEU A 142 11.23 -18.41 4.64
N SER A 143 9.95 -18.52 4.29
CA SER A 143 9.10 -19.64 4.72
C SER A 143 9.67 -20.98 4.29
N GLU A 144 10.01 -21.14 3.02
CA GLU A 144 10.61 -22.38 2.50
C GLU A 144 12.01 -22.64 3.09
N LYS A 145 12.84 -21.62 3.20
CA LYS A 145 14.19 -21.74 3.76
C LYS A 145 14.20 -22.22 5.19
N HIS A 146 13.21 -21.81 5.99
CA HIS A 146 13.16 -22.05 7.44
C HIS A 146 12.00 -22.96 7.86
N LYS A 147 11.40 -23.69 6.93
CA LYS A 147 10.26 -24.58 7.20
C LYS A 147 10.55 -25.66 8.24
N ASP A 148 11.78 -26.13 8.33
CA ASP A 148 12.19 -27.19 9.24
C ASP A 148 12.66 -26.68 10.61
N THR A 149 12.70 -25.37 10.83
CA THR A 149 13.10 -24.77 12.11
C THR A 149 11.88 -24.45 12.97
N LEU A 150 11.71 -25.19 14.08
CA LEU A 150 10.60 -24.97 14.99
C LEU A 150 10.68 -23.61 15.68
N LEU A 151 9.53 -23.05 15.97
CA LEU A 151 9.30 -21.79 16.69
C LEU A 151 8.21 -22.03 17.74
N PRO A 152 8.38 -21.61 19.01
CA PRO A 152 7.30 -21.71 19.99
C PRO A 152 6.11 -20.82 19.59
N GLY A 153 4.93 -21.40 19.49
CA GLY A 153 3.68 -20.67 19.33
C GLY A 153 3.15 -20.15 20.66
N TYR A 154 2.54 -18.97 20.62
CA TYR A 154 1.98 -18.30 21.81
C TYR A 154 0.50 -17.98 21.60
N THR A 155 -0.28 -18.14 22.66
CA THR A 155 -1.63 -17.61 22.79
C THR A 155 -1.77 -16.93 24.17
N HIS A 156 -2.43 -15.77 24.22
CA HIS A 156 -2.56 -15.00 25.46
C HIS A 156 -1.21 -14.64 26.13
N GLY A 157 -0.14 -14.56 25.34
CA GLY A 157 1.22 -14.35 25.88
C GLY A 157 1.80 -15.56 26.62
N GLN A 158 1.15 -16.74 26.55
CA GLN A 158 1.60 -18.00 27.16
C GLN A 158 2.13 -18.94 26.08
N VAL A 159 3.14 -19.74 26.42
CA VAL A 159 3.63 -20.84 25.59
C VAL A 159 2.47 -21.79 25.31
N ALA A 160 2.21 -22.09 24.04
CA ALA A 160 1.03 -22.85 23.62
C ALA A 160 1.40 -24.14 22.90
N MET A 161 1.72 -24.08 21.62
CA MET A 161 1.94 -25.23 20.74
C MET A 161 3.18 -25.01 19.86
N PRO A 162 3.78 -26.08 19.31
CA PRO A 162 4.87 -25.93 18.36
C PRO A 162 4.38 -25.25 17.06
N SER A 163 5.19 -24.32 16.56
CA SER A 163 5.09 -23.66 15.27
C SER A 163 6.43 -23.81 14.54
N SER A 164 6.60 -23.13 13.40
CA SER A 164 7.89 -23.01 12.73
C SER A 164 8.08 -21.60 12.18
N PHE A 165 9.34 -21.24 11.92
CA PHE A 165 9.63 -20.00 11.19
C PHE A 165 8.99 -20.02 9.78
N GLY A 166 8.96 -21.19 9.13
CA GLY A 166 8.28 -21.34 7.86
C GLY A 166 6.79 -21.01 7.94
N LEU A 167 6.10 -21.53 8.95
CA LEU A 167 4.68 -21.25 9.18
C LEU A 167 4.45 -19.77 9.51
N TRP A 168 5.32 -19.15 10.31
CA TRP A 168 5.24 -17.74 10.68
C TRP A 168 5.39 -16.80 9.46
N PHE A 169 6.45 -16.99 8.64
CA PHE A 169 6.63 -16.20 7.42
C PHE A 169 5.52 -16.45 6.41
N GLY A 170 5.09 -17.71 6.25
CA GLY A 170 4.00 -18.08 5.35
C GLY A 170 2.67 -17.44 5.71
N ALA A 171 2.37 -17.26 7.00
CA ALA A 171 1.16 -16.60 7.46
C ALA A 171 1.09 -15.13 7.03
N TYR A 172 2.20 -14.40 7.10
CA TYR A 172 2.25 -13.01 6.63
C TYR A 172 2.25 -12.91 5.11
N ALA A 173 2.86 -13.88 4.41
CA ALA A 173 2.73 -13.97 2.96
C ALA A 173 1.26 -14.16 2.54
N GLU A 174 0.52 -15.04 3.20
CA GLU A 174 -0.90 -15.25 2.90
C GLU A 174 -1.77 -14.03 3.25
N ALA A 175 -1.48 -13.34 4.37
CA ALA A 175 -2.18 -12.11 4.73
C ALA A 175 -1.99 -11.02 3.66
N LEU A 176 -0.79 -10.87 3.09
CA LEU A 176 -0.54 -9.94 1.98
C LEU A 176 -1.33 -10.30 0.72
N ALA A 177 -1.62 -11.59 0.50
CA ALA A 177 -2.49 -12.00 -0.62
C ALA A 177 -3.94 -11.54 -0.42
N ASP A 178 -4.43 -11.50 0.81
CA ASP A 178 -5.74 -10.93 1.14
C ASP A 178 -5.73 -9.40 0.96
N ASP A 179 -4.66 -8.72 1.39
CA ASP A 179 -4.50 -7.28 1.21
C ASP A 179 -4.43 -6.89 -0.28
N MET A 180 -3.87 -7.74 -1.13
CA MET A 180 -3.81 -7.54 -2.59
C MET A 180 -5.20 -7.50 -3.23
N TYR A 181 -6.19 -8.26 -2.73
CA TYR A 181 -7.58 -8.12 -3.19
C TYR A 181 -8.18 -6.76 -2.85
N MET A 182 -7.82 -6.18 -1.70
CA MET A 182 -8.24 -4.82 -1.34
C MET A 182 -7.61 -3.79 -2.29
N LEU A 183 -6.33 -3.96 -2.62
CA LEU A 183 -5.63 -3.08 -3.55
C LEU A 183 -6.21 -3.17 -4.97
N ARG A 184 -6.55 -4.36 -5.45
CA ARG A 184 -7.29 -4.57 -6.70
C ARG A 184 -8.66 -3.87 -6.69
N GLY A 185 -9.37 -3.94 -5.57
CA GLY A 185 -10.64 -3.22 -5.40
C GLY A 185 -10.48 -1.71 -5.51
N ALA A 186 -9.43 -1.15 -4.90
CA ALA A 186 -9.09 0.27 -5.00
C ALA A 186 -8.71 0.67 -6.45
N PHE A 187 -7.94 -0.18 -7.14
CA PHE A 187 -7.64 0.02 -8.56
C PHE A 187 -8.90 0.13 -9.40
N ASN A 188 -9.83 -0.81 -9.28
CA ASN A 188 -11.08 -0.81 -10.04
C ASN A 188 -11.95 0.44 -9.81
N VAL A 189 -11.91 1.02 -8.60
CA VAL A 189 -12.62 2.27 -8.30
C VAL A 189 -11.92 3.47 -8.93
N THR A 190 -10.60 3.44 -9.02
CA THR A 190 -9.77 4.52 -9.55
C THR A 190 -9.73 4.50 -11.08
N ASP A 191 -9.76 3.33 -11.69
CA ASP A 191 -9.59 3.09 -13.12
C ASP A 191 -10.86 3.40 -13.94
N GLN A 192 -11.36 4.64 -13.77
CA GLN A 192 -12.55 5.16 -14.44
C GLN A 192 -12.29 6.60 -14.89
N ASN A 193 -12.37 6.86 -16.19
CA ASN A 193 -12.10 8.19 -16.77
C ASN A 193 -13.18 9.22 -16.40
N PRO A 194 -12.83 10.33 -15.73
CA PRO A 194 -13.75 11.40 -15.41
C PRO A 194 -13.77 12.52 -16.46
N LEU A 195 -12.77 12.56 -17.38
CA LEU A 195 -12.54 13.67 -18.28
C LEU A 195 -13.75 13.90 -19.21
N GLY A 196 -14.04 15.16 -19.48
CA GLY A 196 -15.23 15.60 -20.21
C GLY A 196 -16.49 15.70 -19.35
N SER A 197 -16.40 15.49 -18.03
CA SER A 197 -17.46 15.86 -17.08
C SER A 197 -17.53 17.38 -16.87
N ALA A 198 -16.52 18.11 -17.31
CA ALA A 198 -16.38 19.55 -17.15
C ALA A 198 -16.51 19.96 -15.67
N ALA A 199 -17.34 20.95 -15.38
CA ALA A 199 -17.60 21.37 -13.99
C ALA A 199 -18.45 20.36 -13.19
N GLY A 200 -18.75 19.20 -13.75
CA GLY A 200 -19.58 18.15 -13.14
C GLY A 200 -20.97 18.05 -13.75
N TYR A 201 -21.24 18.79 -14.82
CA TYR A 201 -22.53 18.80 -15.49
C TYR A 201 -22.43 18.58 -16.99
N GLY A 202 -21.26 18.21 -17.49
CA GLY A 202 -20.98 18.00 -18.91
C GLY A 202 -20.78 19.29 -19.67
N SER A 203 -20.82 19.22 -21.01
CA SER A 203 -20.60 20.33 -21.94
C SER A 203 -21.62 20.28 -23.07
N SER A 204 -21.89 21.44 -23.68
CA SER A 204 -22.64 21.54 -24.95
C SER A 204 -21.78 21.18 -26.16
N PHE A 205 -20.45 21.06 -26.02
CA PHE A 205 -19.61 20.49 -27.06
C PHE A 205 -19.84 18.97 -27.13
N PRO A 206 -19.78 18.37 -28.34
CA PRO A 206 -19.96 16.92 -28.51
C PRO A 206 -18.68 16.14 -28.14
N LEU A 207 -18.23 16.28 -26.87
CA LEU A 207 -16.99 15.65 -26.39
C LEU A 207 -17.04 14.14 -26.51
N ASP A 208 -16.04 13.53 -27.15
CA ASP A 208 -15.88 12.08 -27.21
C ASP A 208 -15.13 11.58 -25.97
N ARG A 209 -15.91 11.29 -24.92
CA ARG A 209 -15.38 10.79 -23.66
C ARG A 209 -14.87 9.35 -23.75
N GLN A 210 -15.38 8.54 -24.70
CA GLN A 210 -14.85 7.21 -24.93
C GLN A 210 -13.45 7.27 -25.53
N MET A 211 -13.26 8.15 -26.52
CA MET A 211 -11.93 8.36 -27.11
C MET A 211 -10.87 8.74 -26.05
N THR A 212 -11.21 9.65 -25.14
CA THR A 212 -10.26 10.01 -24.06
C THR A 212 -10.05 8.88 -23.05
N THR A 213 -11.05 8.02 -22.82
CA THR A 213 -10.92 6.81 -21.99
C THR A 213 -9.90 5.86 -22.60
N ASP A 214 -10.03 5.58 -23.89
CA ASP A 214 -9.13 4.66 -24.62
C ASP A 214 -7.70 5.23 -24.72
N LEU A 215 -7.56 6.54 -24.99
CA LEU A 215 -6.25 7.20 -25.07
C LEU A 215 -5.49 7.30 -23.75
N LEU A 216 -6.20 7.30 -22.63
CA LEU A 216 -5.63 7.36 -21.27
C LEU A 216 -5.54 5.98 -20.61
N ASP A 217 -5.88 4.92 -21.35
CA ASP A 217 -5.82 3.54 -20.86
C ASP A 217 -6.60 3.34 -19.56
N PHE A 218 -7.79 3.95 -19.46
CA PHE A 218 -8.71 3.65 -18.38
C PHE A 218 -9.56 2.43 -18.73
N GLY A 219 -9.76 1.54 -17.79
CA GLY A 219 -10.59 0.35 -17.96
C GLY A 219 -12.08 0.65 -18.17
N SER A 220 -12.54 1.82 -17.75
CA SER A 220 -13.92 2.26 -17.94
C SER A 220 -14.07 3.78 -17.88
N LEU A 221 -15.32 4.24 -18.09
CA LEU A 221 -15.70 5.64 -18.04
C LEU A 221 -16.59 5.90 -16.81
N ASP A 222 -16.40 7.01 -16.12
CA ASP A 222 -17.42 7.58 -15.23
C ASP A 222 -18.58 8.09 -16.10
N TYR A 223 -19.59 7.25 -16.37
CA TYR A 223 -20.65 7.54 -17.35
C TYR A 223 -21.48 8.78 -17.00
N ASN A 224 -21.89 8.89 -15.75
CA ASN A 224 -22.66 10.05 -15.31
C ASN A 224 -21.71 11.18 -14.89
N VAL A 225 -21.81 12.34 -15.54
CA VAL A 225 -20.92 13.48 -15.29
C VAL A 225 -21.00 14.03 -13.85
N VAL A 226 -22.15 13.89 -13.18
CA VAL A 226 -22.28 14.25 -11.76
C VAL A 226 -21.59 13.19 -10.89
N ALA A 227 -21.72 11.91 -11.23
CA ALA A 227 -21.04 10.83 -10.54
C ALA A 227 -19.52 10.94 -10.67
N ALA A 228 -19.00 11.42 -11.82
CA ALA A 228 -17.58 11.71 -12.00
C ALA A 228 -17.06 12.65 -10.88
N GLN A 229 -17.77 13.74 -10.60
CA GLN A 229 -17.38 14.65 -9.52
C GLN A 229 -17.62 14.07 -8.11
N LEU A 230 -18.60 13.19 -7.93
CA LEU A 230 -18.79 12.44 -6.68
C LEU A 230 -17.67 11.45 -6.42
N SER A 231 -16.85 11.11 -7.42
CA SER A 231 -15.69 10.23 -7.24
C SER A 231 -14.52 10.90 -6.50
N ARG A 232 -14.51 12.25 -6.37
CA ARG A 232 -13.56 12.96 -5.51
C ARG A 232 -13.73 12.53 -4.07
N GLY A 233 -12.64 12.20 -3.44
CA GLY A 233 -12.61 11.60 -2.10
C GLY A 233 -12.93 10.11 -2.06
N LYS A 234 -13.74 9.57 -3.01
CA LYS A 234 -14.06 8.14 -3.05
C LYS A 234 -12.87 7.31 -3.54
N SER A 235 -12.22 7.71 -4.63
CA SER A 235 -11.03 7.04 -5.16
C SER A 235 -9.88 7.13 -4.15
N GLU A 236 -9.64 8.30 -3.60
CA GLU A 236 -8.62 8.55 -2.59
C GLU A 236 -8.87 7.71 -1.32
N ARG A 237 -10.12 7.63 -0.87
CA ARG A 237 -10.52 6.78 0.26
C ARG A 237 -10.31 5.29 -0.02
N ALA A 238 -10.66 4.82 -1.23
CA ALA A 238 -10.48 3.42 -1.60
C ALA A 238 -9.00 3.02 -1.57
N VAL A 239 -8.10 3.88 -2.08
CA VAL A 239 -6.64 3.67 -2.01
C VAL A 239 -6.16 3.71 -0.56
N ALA A 240 -6.60 4.67 0.24
CA ALA A 240 -6.23 4.76 1.65
C ALA A 240 -6.67 3.53 2.45
N SER A 241 -7.87 2.99 2.16
CA SER A 241 -8.39 1.77 2.81
C SER A 241 -7.55 0.53 2.45
N ALA A 242 -7.17 0.38 1.18
CA ALA A 242 -6.31 -0.71 0.75
C ALA A 242 -4.90 -0.60 1.37
N MET A 243 -4.31 0.59 1.40
CA MET A 243 -3.05 0.83 2.13
C MET A 243 -3.19 0.53 3.62
N GLY A 244 -4.34 0.85 4.21
CA GLY A 244 -4.65 0.54 5.62
C GLY A 244 -4.63 -0.96 5.92
N ALA A 245 -5.12 -1.80 5.00
CA ALA A 245 -5.06 -3.27 5.14
C ALA A 245 -3.59 -3.76 5.13
N ILE A 246 -2.80 -3.35 4.14
CA ILE A 246 -1.36 -3.66 4.07
C ILE A 246 -0.63 -3.17 5.33
N ALA A 247 -0.92 -1.94 5.77
CA ALA A 247 -0.33 -1.36 6.97
C ALA A 247 -0.67 -2.16 8.23
N LEU A 248 -1.89 -2.71 8.34
CA LEU A 248 -2.28 -3.55 9.47
C LEU A 248 -1.46 -4.85 9.51
N THR A 249 -1.26 -5.49 8.36
CA THR A 249 -0.42 -6.69 8.22
C THR A 249 1.02 -6.39 8.62
N LEU A 250 1.61 -5.32 8.08
CA LEU A 250 2.97 -4.89 8.42
C LEU A 250 3.11 -4.49 9.89
N ASN A 251 2.09 -3.86 10.48
CA ASN A 251 2.07 -3.46 11.88
C ASN A 251 2.18 -4.67 12.81
N LYS A 252 1.39 -5.73 12.55
CA LYS A 252 1.46 -6.99 13.30
C LYS A 252 2.82 -7.67 13.14
N PHE A 253 3.33 -7.74 11.92
CA PHE A 253 4.65 -8.30 11.66
C PHE A 253 5.76 -7.54 12.41
N ALA A 254 5.73 -6.22 12.37
CA ALA A 254 6.68 -5.37 13.08
C ALA A 254 6.56 -5.55 14.62
N ALA A 255 5.35 -5.76 15.13
CA ALA A 255 5.14 -6.05 16.55
C ALA A 255 5.77 -7.40 16.94
N ASP A 256 5.58 -8.45 16.12
CA ASP A 256 6.24 -9.74 16.32
C ASP A 256 7.76 -9.58 16.28
N CYS A 257 8.31 -8.85 15.30
CA CYS A 257 9.75 -8.61 15.21
C CYS A 257 10.31 -7.92 16.45
N CYS A 258 9.65 -6.89 16.98
CA CYS A 258 10.05 -6.22 18.22
C CYS A 258 10.05 -7.19 19.41
N MET A 259 9.01 -8.03 19.52
CA MET A 259 8.90 -9.03 20.57
C MET A 259 9.99 -10.09 20.43
N TYR A 260 10.18 -10.65 19.24
CA TYR A 260 11.14 -11.73 18.97
C TYR A 260 12.60 -11.30 19.05
N MET A 261 12.90 -10.01 18.87
CA MET A 261 14.23 -9.44 19.10
C MET A 261 14.55 -9.22 20.57
N SER A 262 13.52 -9.14 21.44
CA SER A 262 13.75 -8.88 22.87
C SER A 262 14.57 -10.00 23.51
N PRO A 263 15.41 -9.73 24.53
CA PRO A 263 16.24 -10.75 25.17
C PRO A 263 15.46 -11.90 25.79
N ASN A 264 14.19 -11.68 26.16
CA ASN A 264 13.32 -12.71 26.73
C ASN A 264 12.90 -13.78 25.71
N TYR A 265 12.80 -13.40 24.44
CA TYR A 265 12.48 -14.30 23.33
C TYR A 265 13.74 -14.69 22.56
N GLY A 266 14.48 -13.74 22.03
CA GLY A 266 15.73 -13.96 21.31
C GLY A 266 15.59 -14.86 20.08
N PHE A 267 14.41 -14.87 19.45
CA PHE A 267 14.11 -15.75 18.31
C PHE A 267 14.73 -15.28 17.02
N ILE A 268 14.85 -13.97 16.83
CA ILE A 268 15.44 -13.35 15.65
C ILE A 268 16.48 -12.28 16.05
N LYS A 269 17.40 -12.02 15.13
CA LYS A 269 18.43 -10.99 15.26
C LYS A 269 18.64 -10.31 13.91
N PHE A 270 19.15 -9.10 13.97
CA PHE A 270 19.63 -8.35 12.80
C PHE A 270 21.10 -7.96 12.99
N PRO A 271 21.85 -7.70 11.91
CA PRO A 271 23.17 -7.12 11.96
C PRO A 271 23.20 -5.80 12.75
N ASP A 272 24.34 -5.46 13.31
CA ASP A 272 24.48 -4.29 14.19
C ASP A 272 24.18 -2.98 13.46
N GLU A 273 24.52 -2.91 12.19
CA GLU A 273 24.25 -1.77 11.30
C GLU A 273 22.76 -1.53 11.01
N LEU A 274 21.90 -2.49 11.32
CA LEU A 274 20.44 -2.42 11.17
C LEU A 274 19.69 -2.24 12.50
N THR A 275 20.44 -1.99 13.57
CA THR A 275 19.92 -1.74 14.91
C THR A 275 20.57 -0.50 15.48
N THR A 276 19.93 0.14 16.47
CA THR A 276 20.60 1.23 17.20
C THR A 276 21.02 0.77 18.60
N GLY A 277 22.05 1.42 19.11
CA GLY A 277 22.56 1.19 20.45
C GLY A 277 21.95 2.15 21.48
N SER A 278 22.51 2.11 22.68
CA SER A 278 22.21 3.06 23.75
C SER A 278 23.45 3.85 24.11
N SER A 279 23.30 5.15 24.38
CA SER A 279 24.39 6.03 24.81
C SER A 279 24.99 5.68 26.18
N ILE A 280 24.25 4.87 26.98
CA ILE A 280 24.66 4.51 28.36
C ILE A 280 24.64 3.00 28.63
N MET A 281 24.08 2.19 27.72
CA MET A 281 23.96 0.73 27.87
C MET A 281 24.62 0.03 26.67
N PRO A 282 25.92 -0.31 26.72
CA PRO A 282 26.67 -0.77 25.54
C PRO A 282 26.22 -2.14 25.00
N HIS A 283 25.45 -2.91 25.75
CA HIS A 283 24.90 -4.21 25.34
C HIS A 283 23.53 -4.10 24.63
N LYS A 284 22.89 -2.93 24.66
CA LYS A 284 21.52 -2.76 24.19
C LYS A 284 21.46 -2.57 22.67
N LYS A 285 20.61 -3.36 22.01
CA LYS A 285 20.28 -3.26 20.58
C LYS A 285 18.79 -3.07 20.44
N ASN A 286 18.40 -1.93 19.85
CA ASN A 286 17.00 -1.53 19.75
C ASN A 286 16.41 -1.97 18.39
N PRO A 287 15.12 -2.36 18.34
CA PRO A 287 14.42 -2.70 17.13
C PRO A 287 13.83 -1.46 16.43
N ASP A 288 14.57 -0.33 16.36
CA ASP A 288 14.02 0.97 15.99
C ASP A 288 13.30 0.98 14.64
N VAL A 289 13.80 0.25 13.65
CA VAL A 289 13.16 0.15 12.33
C VAL A 289 11.74 -0.42 12.47
N TRP A 290 11.58 -1.47 13.26
CA TRP A 290 10.27 -2.10 13.48
C TRP A 290 9.35 -1.25 14.36
N GLU A 291 9.90 -0.52 15.33
CA GLU A 291 9.12 0.42 16.15
C GLU A 291 8.59 1.58 15.33
N ILE A 292 9.45 2.21 14.51
CA ILE A 292 9.04 3.29 13.61
C ILE A 292 8.06 2.77 12.55
N MET A 293 8.25 1.55 12.03
CA MET A 293 7.32 0.93 11.10
C MET A 293 5.92 0.79 11.71
N ARG A 294 5.80 0.29 12.95
CA ARG A 294 4.51 0.24 13.67
C ARG A 294 3.85 1.62 13.75
N GLY A 295 4.61 2.64 14.15
CA GLY A 295 4.13 4.00 14.23
C GLY A 295 3.65 4.55 12.88
N ASN A 296 4.41 4.30 11.82
CA ASN A 296 4.07 4.72 10.47
C ASN A 296 2.84 3.98 9.92
N CYS A 297 2.73 2.67 10.16
CA CYS A 297 1.54 1.90 9.81
C CYS A 297 0.28 2.45 10.50
N ASN A 298 0.37 2.84 11.78
CA ASN A 298 -0.75 3.48 12.48
C ASN A 298 -1.16 4.81 11.82
N ARG A 299 -0.21 5.61 11.34
CA ARG A 299 -0.49 6.86 10.60
C ARG A 299 -1.18 6.57 9.27
N ILE A 300 -0.71 5.56 8.53
CA ILE A 300 -1.32 5.13 7.25
C ILE A 300 -2.76 4.66 7.49
N MET A 301 -3.01 3.82 8.49
CA MET A 301 -4.37 3.36 8.83
C MET A 301 -5.33 4.51 9.20
N ALA A 302 -4.83 5.58 9.79
CA ALA A 302 -5.64 6.74 10.14
C ALA A 302 -6.08 7.58 8.91
N THR A 303 -5.40 7.43 7.77
CA THR A 303 -5.63 8.24 6.57
C THR A 303 -7.03 8.08 6.00
N GLU A 304 -7.57 6.85 5.96
CA GLU A 304 -8.94 6.59 5.50
C GLU A 304 -9.97 7.37 6.30
N ASN A 305 -9.82 7.42 7.62
CA ASN A 305 -10.73 8.16 8.49
C ASN A 305 -10.64 9.67 8.25
N GLN A 306 -9.44 10.22 8.06
CA GLN A 306 -9.24 11.64 7.75
C GLN A 306 -9.95 12.02 6.44
N ILE A 307 -9.78 11.21 5.38
CA ILE A 307 -10.46 11.41 4.09
C ILE A 307 -11.98 11.35 4.26
N SER A 308 -12.48 10.35 5.00
CA SER A 308 -13.91 10.18 5.25
C SER A 308 -14.50 11.38 5.99
N MET A 309 -13.82 11.90 6.99
CA MET A 309 -14.24 13.09 7.76
C MET A 309 -14.22 14.34 6.88
N LEU A 310 -13.17 14.52 6.07
CA LEU A 310 -13.06 15.68 5.18
C LEU A 310 -14.19 15.70 4.15
N CYS A 311 -14.55 14.56 3.58
CA CYS A 311 -15.58 14.47 2.55
C CYS A 311 -17.01 14.40 3.08
N SER A 312 -17.19 14.36 4.40
CA SER A 312 -18.51 14.32 5.03
C SER A 312 -19.24 15.66 4.91
N ASN A 313 -20.58 15.59 4.80
CA ASN A 313 -21.47 16.75 4.86
C ASN A 313 -21.32 17.75 3.67
N MET A 314 -20.62 17.36 2.62
CA MET A 314 -20.57 18.14 1.37
C MET A 314 -21.68 17.69 0.40
N PRO A 315 -22.44 18.63 -0.21
CA PRO A 315 -23.36 18.28 -1.29
C PRO A 315 -22.56 17.84 -2.55
N HIS A 316 -23.27 17.30 -3.54
CA HIS A 316 -22.64 16.97 -4.81
C HIS A 316 -22.05 18.21 -5.51
N GLY A 317 -21.13 18.00 -6.43
CA GLY A 317 -20.36 19.04 -7.09
C GLY A 317 -19.00 19.28 -6.45
N TYR A 318 -18.22 20.16 -7.06
CA TYR A 318 -16.89 20.49 -6.54
C TYR A 318 -16.97 21.48 -5.38
N HIS A 319 -16.18 21.20 -4.33
CA HIS A 319 -15.92 22.09 -3.20
C HIS A 319 -14.42 22.21 -2.98
N ARG A 320 -13.95 23.37 -2.54
CA ARG A 320 -12.50 23.63 -2.41
C ARG A 320 -11.82 22.75 -1.35
N GLU A 321 -12.55 22.23 -0.38
CA GLU A 321 -12.06 21.26 0.62
C GLU A 321 -11.43 20.03 -0.01
N PHE A 322 -11.83 19.63 -1.23
CA PHE A 322 -11.19 18.50 -1.93
C PHE A 322 -9.71 18.72 -2.26
N GLN A 323 -9.23 19.96 -2.26
CA GLN A 323 -7.82 20.28 -2.40
C GLN A 323 -6.98 19.67 -1.26
N LEU A 324 -7.54 19.65 -0.04
CA LEU A 324 -6.89 19.09 1.15
C LEU A 324 -6.70 17.57 1.12
N LEU A 325 -7.33 16.85 0.18
CA LEU A 325 -7.12 15.41 0.01
C LEU A 325 -5.67 15.08 -0.33
N LYS A 326 -4.98 15.94 -1.07
CA LYS A 326 -3.57 15.76 -1.43
C LYS A 326 -2.66 15.83 -0.19
N ASP A 327 -2.92 16.76 0.74
CA ASP A 327 -2.19 16.86 2.01
C ASP A 327 -2.31 15.61 2.89
N ILE A 328 -3.45 14.92 2.79
CA ILE A 328 -3.72 13.71 3.58
C ILE A 328 -3.12 12.47 2.90
N LEU A 329 -3.39 12.29 1.61
CA LEU A 329 -3.12 11.03 0.91
C LEU A 329 -1.69 10.92 0.40
N PHE A 330 -1.13 11.97 -0.21
CA PHE A 330 0.17 11.89 -0.87
C PHE A 330 1.31 11.55 0.11
N PRO A 331 1.41 12.16 1.31
CA PRO A 331 2.41 11.74 2.29
C PRO A 331 2.19 10.32 2.81
N ALA A 332 0.93 9.84 2.87
CA ALA A 332 0.63 8.48 3.30
C ALA A 332 1.08 7.44 2.26
N ILE A 333 0.94 7.72 0.96
CA ILE A 333 1.46 6.89 -0.13
C ILE A 333 2.99 6.78 -0.03
N GLU A 334 3.70 7.91 0.10
CA GLU A 334 5.15 7.90 0.26
C GLU A 334 5.60 7.09 1.49
N LEU A 335 4.84 7.20 2.57
CA LEU A 335 5.12 6.47 3.79
C LEU A 335 4.92 4.97 3.61
N MET A 336 3.91 4.56 2.82
CA MET A 336 3.63 3.16 2.50
C MET A 336 4.78 2.54 1.69
N HIS A 337 5.26 3.23 0.64
CA HIS A 337 6.43 2.80 -0.13
C HIS A 337 7.66 2.59 0.78
N LYS A 338 7.93 3.55 1.67
CA LYS A 338 9.04 3.45 2.63
C LYS A 338 8.88 2.25 3.57
N CYS A 339 7.67 1.97 4.04
CA CYS A 339 7.41 0.82 4.92
C CYS A 339 7.61 -0.51 4.20
N LEU A 340 7.08 -0.66 2.97
CA LEU A 340 7.25 -1.87 2.16
C LEU A 340 8.73 -2.12 1.82
N TYR A 341 9.42 -1.09 1.34
CA TYR A 341 10.87 -1.17 1.05
C TYR A 341 11.68 -1.58 2.28
N MET A 342 11.44 -0.93 3.42
CA MET A 342 12.20 -1.24 4.64
C MET A 342 11.86 -2.61 5.21
N ALA A 343 10.62 -3.09 5.09
CA ALA A 343 10.24 -4.44 5.49
C ALA A 343 11.00 -5.48 4.66
N ASP A 344 10.99 -5.35 3.34
CA ASP A 344 11.72 -6.24 2.43
C ASP A 344 13.23 -6.21 2.70
N TYR A 345 13.81 -5.04 2.82
CA TYR A 345 15.24 -4.86 3.12
C TYR A 345 15.65 -5.52 4.45
N MET A 346 14.88 -5.29 5.51
CA MET A 346 15.15 -5.90 6.81
C MET A 346 15.05 -7.44 6.75
N LEU A 347 14.05 -7.98 6.07
CA LEU A 347 13.86 -9.42 5.93
C LEU A 347 15.00 -10.12 5.18
N GLN A 348 15.64 -9.46 4.23
CA GLN A 348 16.82 -10.00 3.54
C GLN A 348 18.02 -10.17 4.49
N HIS A 349 18.02 -9.49 5.64
CA HIS A 349 19.12 -9.53 6.63
C HIS A 349 18.74 -10.25 7.94
N ILE A 350 17.53 -10.81 8.04
CA ILE A 350 17.06 -11.48 9.24
C ILE A 350 17.89 -12.72 9.53
N ARG A 351 18.23 -12.91 10.80
CA ARG A 351 18.92 -14.11 11.32
C ARG A 351 18.03 -14.77 12.35
N ILE A 352 17.68 -16.01 12.13
CA ILE A 352 16.89 -16.80 13.08
C ILE A 352 17.77 -17.54 14.07
N ASN A 353 17.25 -17.76 15.29
CA ASN A 353 17.86 -18.62 16.28
C ASN A 353 17.29 -20.04 16.14
N GLY A 354 18.14 -21.02 15.87
CA GLY A 354 17.72 -22.42 15.72
C GLY A 354 17.64 -23.21 17.03
N ASN A 355 18.15 -22.65 18.14
CA ASN A 355 18.30 -23.40 19.42
C ASN A 355 17.29 -22.93 20.49
N ILE A 356 16.14 -22.42 20.07
CA ILE A 356 15.14 -21.82 20.97
C ILE A 356 14.59 -22.85 21.95
N LEU A 357 14.29 -24.06 21.47
CA LEU A 357 13.56 -25.08 22.22
C LEU A 357 14.40 -25.81 23.24
N ASP A 358 15.70 -25.53 23.37
CA ASP A 358 16.57 -26.06 24.43
C ASP A 358 16.31 -25.42 25.81
N ALA A 359 15.57 -24.30 25.83
CA ALA A 359 15.22 -23.62 27.07
C ALA A 359 14.07 -24.34 27.79
N SER A 360 14.22 -24.58 29.10
CA SER A 360 13.25 -25.32 29.93
C SER A 360 11.84 -24.69 29.96
N ILE A 361 11.69 -23.41 29.65
CA ILE A 361 10.39 -22.76 29.55
C ILE A 361 9.51 -23.41 28.45
N TYR A 362 10.10 -24.14 27.51
CA TYR A 362 9.42 -24.82 26.40
C TYR A 362 9.21 -26.33 26.65
N ASP A 363 9.51 -26.84 27.82
CA ASP A 363 9.37 -28.27 28.13
C ASP A 363 7.93 -28.76 27.92
N TYR A 364 6.94 -27.91 28.15
CA TYR A 364 5.52 -28.25 28.00
C TYR A 364 4.91 -27.88 26.63
N LEU A 365 5.72 -27.40 25.69
CA LEU A 365 5.27 -27.01 24.35
C LEU A 365 4.56 -28.15 23.58
N PHE A 366 4.99 -29.40 23.84
CA PHE A 366 4.54 -30.60 23.13
C PHE A 366 3.44 -31.38 23.87
N THR A 367 2.79 -30.81 24.88
CA THR A 367 1.75 -31.51 25.66
C THR A 367 0.56 -31.93 24.80
N VAL A 368 0.12 -31.08 23.86
CA VAL A 368 -0.97 -31.41 22.93
C VAL A 368 -0.55 -32.52 21.98
N GLU A 369 0.69 -32.50 21.50
CA GLU A 369 1.24 -33.56 20.64
C GLU A 369 1.22 -34.94 21.34
N GLU A 370 1.52 -34.97 22.64
CA GLU A 370 1.47 -36.19 23.42
C GLU A 370 0.04 -36.66 23.66
N VAL A 371 -0.92 -35.75 23.92
CA VAL A 371 -2.33 -36.08 24.02
C VAL A 371 -2.84 -36.69 22.71
N ASN A 372 -2.49 -36.07 21.59
CA ASN A 372 -2.87 -36.54 20.27
C ASN A 372 -2.26 -37.92 19.96
N ARG A 373 -0.99 -38.14 20.29
CA ARG A 373 -0.30 -39.42 20.11
C ARG A 373 -1.04 -40.54 20.86
N ARG A 374 -1.31 -40.35 22.17
CA ARG A 374 -2.06 -41.34 23.00
C ARG A 374 -3.46 -41.58 22.47
N THR A 375 -4.11 -40.54 21.94
CA THR A 375 -5.46 -40.67 21.33
C THR A 375 -5.40 -41.53 20.09
N LEU A 376 -4.42 -41.34 19.23
CA LEU A 376 -4.20 -42.15 18.02
C LEU A 376 -3.89 -43.61 18.34
N GLU A 377 -3.29 -43.88 19.51
CA GLU A 377 -3.03 -45.23 20.02
C GLU A 377 -4.25 -45.90 20.71
N GLY A 378 -5.42 -45.19 20.69
CA GLY A 378 -6.70 -45.74 21.15
C GLY A 378 -7.17 -45.26 22.52
N MET A 379 -6.44 -44.37 23.19
CA MET A 379 -6.89 -43.78 24.46
C MET A 379 -7.97 -42.71 24.16
N PRO A 380 -9.13 -42.68 24.89
CA PRO A 380 -10.08 -41.60 24.75
C PRO A 380 -9.43 -40.23 25.01
N PHE A 381 -9.73 -39.24 24.17
CA PHE A 381 -9.08 -37.92 24.24
C PHE A 381 -9.08 -37.30 25.66
N ARG A 382 -10.22 -37.38 26.38
CA ARG A 382 -10.33 -36.81 27.73
C ARG A 382 -9.47 -37.54 28.75
N ASP A 383 -9.24 -38.82 28.55
CA ASP A 383 -8.37 -39.63 29.45
C ASP A 383 -6.91 -39.34 29.12
N ALA A 384 -6.55 -39.24 27.85
CA ALA A 384 -5.22 -38.81 27.41
C ALA A 384 -4.89 -37.40 27.96
N TYR A 385 -5.81 -36.44 27.83
CA TYR A 385 -5.66 -35.07 28.36
C TYR A 385 -5.40 -35.08 29.90
N LYS A 386 -6.22 -35.82 30.66
CA LYS A 386 -6.06 -35.95 32.12
C LYS A 386 -4.72 -36.59 32.49
N SER A 387 -4.35 -37.65 31.78
CA SER A 387 -3.09 -38.38 32.02
C SER A 387 -1.87 -37.46 31.80
N VAL A 388 -1.84 -36.75 30.68
CA VAL A 388 -0.76 -35.78 30.41
C VAL A 388 -0.77 -34.63 31.41
N GLY A 389 -1.94 -34.12 31.80
CA GLY A 389 -2.08 -33.07 32.80
C GLY A 389 -1.53 -33.47 34.17
N ILE A 390 -1.70 -34.73 34.61
CA ILE A 390 -1.09 -35.27 35.83
C ILE A 390 0.43 -35.28 35.70
N GLU A 391 0.98 -35.77 34.58
CA GLU A 391 2.43 -35.80 34.35
C GLU A 391 3.06 -34.39 34.38
N VAL A 392 2.35 -33.40 33.81
CA VAL A 392 2.78 -31.99 33.88
C VAL A 392 2.80 -31.48 35.33
N ASN A 393 1.73 -31.73 36.09
CA ASN A 393 1.64 -31.29 37.50
C ASN A 393 2.69 -31.92 38.40
N GLU A 394 3.08 -33.15 38.08
CA GLU A 394 4.10 -33.89 38.81
C GLU A 394 5.55 -33.66 38.30
N GLY A 395 5.70 -32.80 37.27
CA GLY A 395 7.01 -32.50 36.68
C GLY A 395 7.66 -33.69 35.95
N ARG A 396 6.85 -34.68 35.53
CA ARG A 396 7.32 -35.91 34.85
C ARG A 396 7.03 -35.96 33.37
N PHE A 397 6.43 -34.89 32.85
CA PHE A 397 6.09 -34.85 31.45
C PHE A 397 7.33 -34.95 30.55
N SER A 398 7.25 -35.79 29.54
CA SER A 398 8.20 -35.87 28.44
C SER A 398 7.49 -36.32 27.17
N TYR A 399 7.73 -35.62 26.05
CA TYR A 399 7.16 -35.99 24.76
C TYR A 399 7.75 -37.33 24.27
N GLN A 400 6.90 -38.29 23.99
CA GLN A 400 7.32 -39.66 23.59
C GLN A 400 7.24 -39.91 22.09
N GLY A 401 6.80 -38.93 21.28
CA GLY A 401 6.64 -39.07 19.83
C GLY A 401 7.95 -39.18 19.03
N ALA A 402 9.06 -38.76 19.62
CA ALA A 402 10.40 -38.83 19.02
C ALA A 402 11.44 -39.31 20.04
N PRO A 403 11.47 -40.61 20.37
CA PRO A 403 12.35 -41.16 21.40
C PRO A 403 13.83 -40.86 21.11
N GLY A 404 14.55 -40.41 22.13
CA GLY A 404 15.99 -40.15 22.07
C GLY A 404 16.37 -38.76 21.55
N LYS A 405 15.39 -37.90 21.19
CA LYS A 405 15.60 -36.49 20.84
C LYS A 405 15.31 -35.59 22.05
N THR A 406 16.09 -34.52 22.19
CA THR A 406 15.72 -33.36 23.03
C THR A 406 14.75 -32.45 22.28
N ASN A 407 14.06 -31.56 22.99
CA ASN A 407 13.15 -30.59 22.36
C ASN A 407 13.82 -29.76 21.25
N GLY A 408 15.07 -29.33 21.46
CA GLY A 408 15.85 -28.60 20.48
C GLY A 408 16.26 -29.40 19.23
N GLN A 409 16.14 -30.72 19.26
CA GLN A 409 16.44 -31.63 18.15
C GLN A 409 15.19 -32.01 17.34
N LEU A 410 14.00 -31.59 17.79
CA LEU A 410 12.76 -31.88 17.10
C LEU A 410 12.62 -30.98 15.85
N THR A 411 11.98 -31.56 14.84
CA THR A 411 11.65 -30.90 13.58
C THR A 411 10.16 -31.07 13.29
N PRO A 412 9.55 -30.30 12.37
CA PRO A 412 8.17 -30.52 11.96
C PRO A 412 7.85 -31.94 11.52
N ALA A 413 8.82 -32.66 10.92
CA ALA A 413 8.66 -34.05 10.51
C ALA A 413 8.42 -35.01 11.69
N ASP A 414 8.99 -34.73 12.86
CA ASP A 414 8.80 -35.53 14.06
C ASP A 414 7.39 -35.40 14.64
N LEU A 415 6.70 -34.26 14.36
CA LEU A 415 5.37 -33.95 14.89
C LEU A 415 4.23 -34.48 14.02
N LYS A 416 4.53 -34.94 12.80
CA LYS A 416 3.58 -35.59 11.87
C LYS A 416 2.34 -34.75 11.51
N HIS A 417 2.49 -33.42 11.48
CA HIS A 417 1.42 -32.53 11.03
C HIS A 417 1.28 -32.62 9.51
N THR A 418 0.20 -33.22 9.00
CA THR A 418 -0.02 -33.45 7.56
C THR A 418 -1.20 -32.68 6.97
N SER A 419 -2.03 -32.07 7.84
CA SER A 419 -3.17 -31.25 7.37
C SER A 419 -2.70 -30.02 6.58
N LEU A 420 -3.50 -29.60 5.62
CA LEU A 420 -3.22 -28.42 4.81
C LEU A 420 -3.03 -27.18 5.69
N GLY A 421 -1.98 -26.42 5.42
CA GLY A 421 -1.64 -25.20 6.14
C GLY A 421 -0.99 -25.44 7.52
N SER A 422 -0.62 -26.67 7.86
CA SER A 422 0.06 -26.99 9.13
C SER A 422 1.59 -27.08 8.97
N LEU A 423 2.29 -27.33 10.09
CA LEU A 423 3.75 -27.41 10.18
C LEU A 423 4.42 -28.29 9.12
N GLY A 424 3.83 -29.44 8.80
CA GLY A 424 4.36 -30.38 7.82
C GLY A 424 3.81 -30.18 6.40
N ASN A 425 2.94 -29.20 6.20
CA ASN A 425 2.32 -28.90 4.90
C ASN A 425 1.92 -27.42 4.81
N LEU A 426 2.88 -26.55 4.52
CA LEU A 426 2.73 -25.09 4.54
C LEU A 426 1.84 -24.53 3.41
N CYS A 427 1.45 -25.35 2.44
CA CYS A 427 0.64 -24.91 1.28
C CYS A 427 1.25 -23.73 0.50
N THR A 428 2.58 -23.64 0.41
CA THR A 428 3.29 -22.52 -0.22
C THR A 428 2.83 -22.23 -1.64
N GLU A 429 2.61 -23.28 -2.46
CA GLU A 429 2.15 -23.13 -3.85
C GLU A 429 0.70 -22.62 -3.94
N GLN A 430 -0.18 -23.07 -3.05
CA GLN A 430 -1.56 -22.60 -3.00
C GLN A 430 -1.61 -21.12 -2.61
N ILE A 431 -0.77 -20.70 -1.64
CA ILE A 431 -0.66 -19.30 -1.23
C ILE A 431 -0.09 -18.46 -2.38
N ARG A 432 0.90 -18.98 -3.13
CA ARG A 432 1.43 -18.31 -4.33
C ARG A 432 0.35 -18.11 -5.38
N THR A 433 -0.40 -19.16 -5.71
CA THR A 433 -1.50 -19.10 -6.68
C THR A 433 -2.56 -18.07 -6.25
N LYS A 434 -2.88 -18.00 -4.95
CA LYS A 434 -3.79 -17.00 -4.40
C LYS A 434 -3.29 -15.57 -4.62
N MET A 435 -2.02 -15.31 -4.33
CA MET A 435 -1.40 -13.99 -4.55
C MET A 435 -1.38 -13.62 -6.04
N GLU A 436 -0.93 -14.53 -6.90
CA GLU A 436 -0.87 -14.29 -8.34
C GLU A 436 -2.25 -13.97 -8.94
N ALA A 437 -3.29 -14.68 -8.49
CA ALA A 437 -4.66 -14.38 -8.90
C ALA A 437 -5.16 -13.01 -8.39
N ALA A 438 -4.81 -12.64 -7.15
CA ALA A 438 -5.18 -11.35 -6.58
C ALA A 438 -4.49 -10.18 -7.29
N ALA A 439 -3.23 -10.38 -7.74
CA ALA A 439 -2.41 -9.36 -8.39
C ALA A 439 -2.70 -9.16 -9.88
N GLN A 440 -3.61 -9.96 -10.49
CA GLN A 440 -4.00 -9.82 -11.89
C GLN A 440 -4.95 -8.63 -12.09
N PHE A 441 -4.38 -7.42 -12.12
CA PHE A 441 -5.07 -6.19 -12.51
C PHE A 441 -4.04 -5.20 -13.08
N ALA A 442 -4.42 -4.54 -14.15
CA ALA A 442 -3.84 -3.35 -14.83
C ALA A 442 -4.56 -3.12 -16.13
#